data_4dce387382bb55f3cf6237f149ca8b49
#
_entry.id   4dce387382bb55f3cf6237f149ca8b49
#
_cell.length_a   1.000
_cell.length_b   1.000
_cell.length_c   1.000
_cell.angle_alpha   90.00
_cell.angle_beta   90.00
_cell.angle_gamma   90.00
#
_symmetry.space_group_name_H-M   'P 1'
#
loop_
_entity.id
_entity.type
_entity.pdbx_description
1 polymer ?
#
loop_
_entity_poly.entity_id
_entity_poly.type
_entity_poly.pdbx_seq_one_letter_code
_entity_poly.pdbx_strand_id
1 'polypeptide(L)'
;MCNSAVVCNEVLEDRKALEAIFDRQIHGMAYPFGPTNDMVVDACRLCGIYYSRTVVSTEKFDMPTDWLRLSATCHHKNPRLMELADRFLAMNATKAPQMFYVWGHAYEFEENDNWNVIEDFCEKMAGKEDIWYATNMEIYTAWADYMRLETSADGSMIFNPNCRSVWIANNINQIFEIKPGQTIIA
;
A
#
# COMPACT_ATOMS: atom_id res chain seq x y z
N MET A 1 -4.21 -14.76 27.50
CA MET A 1 -4.76 -13.84 26.47
C MET A 1 -3.93 -12.56 26.55
N CYS A 2 -3.32 -12.13 25.44
CA CYS A 2 -2.53 -10.89 25.41
C CYS A 2 -3.50 -9.70 25.56
N ASN A 3 -3.19 -8.73 26.41
CA ASN A 3 -3.98 -7.51 26.54
C ASN A 3 -3.39 -6.38 25.70
N SER A 4 -4.13 -5.30 25.50
CA SER A 4 -3.72 -4.18 24.65
C SER A 4 -2.40 -3.54 25.09
N ALA A 5 -2.14 -3.45 26.39
CA ALA A 5 -0.91 -2.85 26.93
C ALA A 5 0.34 -3.68 26.52
N VAL A 6 0.24 -5.01 26.56
CA VAL A 6 1.31 -5.89 26.11
C VAL A 6 1.55 -5.73 24.61
N VAL A 7 0.47 -5.72 23.80
CA VAL A 7 0.61 -5.51 22.35
C VAL A 7 1.23 -4.15 22.02
N CYS A 8 0.79 -3.07 22.69
CA CYS A 8 1.39 -1.75 22.50
C CYS A 8 2.88 -1.75 22.88
N ASN A 9 3.25 -2.38 23.98
CA ASN A 9 4.64 -2.45 24.40
C ASN A 9 5.50 -3.19 23.35
N GLU A 10 5.08 -4.35 22.89
CA GLU A 10 5.79 -5.12 21.86
C GLU A 10 5.98 -4.29 20.57
N VAL A 11 4.92 -3.65 20.07
CA VAL A 11 4.99 -2.82 18.87
C VAL A 11 5.90 -1.63 19.05
N LEU A 12 5.87 -0.97 20.22
CA LEU A 12 6.71 0.21 20.49
C LEU A 12 8.18 -0.16 20.66
N GLU A 13 8.49 -1.27 21.33
CA GLU A 13 9.88 -1.72 21.49
C GLU A 13 10.49 -2.14 20.16
N ASP A 14 9.74 -2.86 19.31
CA ASP A 14 10.17 -3.21 17.96
C ASP A 14 10.40 -1.94 17.10
N ARG A 15 9.46 -0.98 17.12
CA ARG A 15 9.62 0.31 16.43
C ARG A 15 10.89 1.02 16.86
N LYS A 16 11.13 1.18 18.17
CA LYS A 16 12.33 1.85 18.70
C LYS A 16 13.62 1.18 18.22
N ALA A 17 13.64 -0.17 18.24
CA ALA A 17 14.79 -0.92 17.78
C ALA A 17 15.07 -0.71 16.28
N LEU A 18 14.03 -0.78 15.45
CA LEU A 18 14.14 -0.54 14.02
C LEU A 18 14.49 0.92 13.68
N GLU A 19 13.87 1.89 14.37
CA GLU A 19 14.15 3.31 14.20
C GLU A 19 15.61 3.65 14.56
N ALA A 20 16.16 3.03 15.61
CA ALA A 20 17.55 3.17 15.97
C ALA A 20 18.53 2.56 14.94
N ILE A 21 18.13 1.48 14.23
CA ILE A 21 18.96 0.85 13.19
C ILE A 21 18.92 1.64 11.88
N PHE A 22 17.73 2.11 11.49
CA PHE A 22 17.50 2.71 10.18
C PHE A 22 17.55 4.25 10.16
N ASP A 23 17.70 4.89 11.32
CA ASP A 23 17.69 6.35 11.50
C ASP A 23 16.50 7.03 10.79
N ARG A 24 15.33 6.42 10.90
CA ARG A 24 14.07 6.93 10.33
C ARG A 24 12.86 6.38 11.05
N GLN A 25 11.75 7.09 10.96
CA GLN A 25 10.48 6.66 11.52
C GLN A 25 9.96 5.39 10.83
N ILE A 26 9.45 4.44 11.62
CA ILE A 26 8.85 3.20 11.17
C ILE A 26 7.34 3.25 11.44
N HIS A 27 6.55 3.16 10.37
CA HIS A 27 5.09 3.28 10.43
C HIS A 27 4.37 2.09 9.79
N GLY A 28 5.09 1.05 9.40
CA GLY A 28 4.52 -0.12 8.74
C GLY A 28 5.03 -1.41 9.29
N MET A 29 4.18 -2.43 9.29
CA MET A 29 4.52 -3.77 9.73
C MET A 29 3.76 -4.84 8.94
N ALA A 30 4.02 -6.10 9.25
CA ALA A 30 3.18 -7.23 8.88
C ALA A 30 2.81 -8.00 10.16
N TYR A 31 1.56 -8.42 10.28
CA TYR A 31 1.15 -9.23 11.44
C TYR A 31 1.88 -10.57 11.44
N PRO A 32 2.57 -10.92 12.55
CA PRO A 32 3.16 -12.24 12.70
C PRO A 32 2.12 -13.33 12.47
N PHE A 33 2.41 -14.26 11.55
CA PHE A 33 1.50 -15.33 11.14
C PHE A 33 0.16 -14.89 10.54
N GLY A 34 -0.12 -13.59 10.44
CA GLY A 34 -1.29 -13.00 9.80
C GLY A 34 -2.54 -12.77 10.67
N PRO A 35 -2.87 -13.56 11.71
CA PRO A 35 -4.05 -13.31 12.52
C PRO A 35 -4.01 -11.95 13.23
N THR A 36 -5.16 -11.28 13.24
CA THR A 36 -5.36 -10.01 13.96
C THR A 36 -6.81 -9.87 14.41
N ASN A 37 -7.07 -8.95 15.32
CA ASN A 37 -8.40 -8.56 15.79
C ASN A 37 -8.47 -7.06 16.05
N ASP A 38 -9.63 -6.53 16.39
CA ASP A 38 -9.83 -5.09 16.57
C ASP A 38 -8.92 -4.51 17.67
N MET A 39 -8.72 -5.22 18.77
CA MET A 39 -7.83 -4.77 19.85
C MET A 39 -6.38 -4.62 19.38
N VAL A 40 -5.88 -5.54 18.57
CA VAL A 40 -4.53 -5.49 18.00
C VAL A 40 -4.41 -4.33 17.00
N VAL A 41 -5.42 -4.15 16.14
CA VAL A 41 -5.47 -3.04 15.17
C VAL A 41 -5.48 -1.69 15.88
N ASP A 42 -6.28 -1.55 16.95
CA ASP A 42 -6.32 -0.31 17.73
C ASP A 42 -5.00 -0.05 18.46
N ALA A 43 -4.35 -1.08 19.00
CA ALA A 43 -3.02 -0.97 19.57
C ALA A 43 -1.98 -0.51 18.54
N CYS A 44 -1.97 -1.08 17.34
CA CYS A 44 -1.10 -0.65 16.24
C CYS A 44 -1.34 0.82 15.88
N ARG A 45 -2.61 1.23 15.76
CA ARG A 45 -2.98 2.63 15.47
C ARG A 45 -2.47 3.59 16.54
N LEU A 46 -2.66 3.25 17.83
CA LEU A 46 -2.18 4.05 18.95
C LEU A 46 -0.65 4.12 19.00
N CYS A 47 0.04 3.08 18.54
CA CYS A 47 1.50 3.04 18.42
C CYS A 47 2.03 3.72 17.15
N GLY A 48 1.20 4.40 16.36
CA GLY A 48 1.61 5.14 15.16
C GLY A 48 1.99 4.27 13.98
N ILE A 49 1.42 3.07 13.90
CA ILE A 49 1.47 2.20 12.70
C ILE A 49 0.36 2.66 11.74
N TYR A 50 0.70 2.92 10.51
CA TYR A 50 -0.21 3.43 9.48
C TYR A 50 -0.74 2.31 8.57
N TYR A 51 0.08 1.28 8.31
CA TYR A 51 -0.35 0.09 7.59
C TYR A 51 0.22 -1.18 8.21
N SER A 52 -0.55 -2.25 8.14
CA SER A 52 -0.11 -3.58 8.58
C SER A 52 -0.67 -4.67 7.67
N ARG A 53 0.24 -5.43 7.04
CA ARG A 53 -0.12 -6.49 6.09
C ARG A 53 -0.64 -7.72 6.82
N THR A 54 -1.75 -8.25 6.31
CA THR A 54 -2.29 -9.57 6.65
C THR A 54 -1.77 -10.63 5.67
N VAL A 55 -2.21 -11.89 5.83
CA VAL A 55 -1.94 -12.98 4.88
C VAL A 55 -3.05 -13.18 3.84
N VAL A 56 -4.04 -12.29 3.84
CA VAL A 56 -5.18 -12.37 2.92
C VAL A 56 -4.74 -11.99 1.51
N SER A 57 -5.05 -12.84 0.54
CA SER A 57 -4.87 -12.60 -0.89
C SER A 57 -6.23 -12.40 -1.55
N THR A 58 -6.38 -11.34 -2.33
CA THR A 58 -7.68 -10.94 -2.91
C THR A 58 -7.80 -11.27 -4.40
N GLU A 59 -6.67 -11.43 -5.09
CA GLU A 59 -6.54 -11.48 -6.56
C GLU A 59 -7.16 -10.26 -7.27
N LYS A 60 -7.24 -9.14 -6.54
CA LYS A 60 -7.74 -7.85 -7.00
C LYS A 60 -6.63 -6.80 -6.95
N PHE A 61 -6.87 -5.69 -7.62
CA PHE A 61 -5.93 -4.57 -7.73
C PHE A 61 -6.48 -3.28 -7.12
N ASP A 62 -7.62 -3.36 -6.44
CA ASP A 62 -8.23 -2.19 -5.80
C ASP A 62 -7.33 -1.63 -4.70
N MET A 63 -7.37 -0.32 -4.51
CA MET A 63 -6.71 0.32 -3.38
C MET A 63 -7.31 -0.15 -2.06
N PRO A 64 -6.50 -0.32 -1.00
CA PRO A 64 -6.97 -0.78 0.29
C PRO A 64 -8.00 0.17 0.91
N THR A 65 -9.05 -0.39 1.51
CA THR A 65 -10.01 0.35 2.34
C THR A 65 -9.64 0.33 3.82
N ASP A 66 -8.85 -0.65 4.27
CA ASP A 66 -8.32 -0.75 5.63
C ASP A 66 -6.82 -1.03 5.58
N TRP A 67 -6.03 0.01 5.79
CA TRP A 67 -4.57 -0.07 5.77
C TRP A 67 -3.98 -0.84 6.95
N LEU A 68 -4.68 -0.90 8.08
CA LEU A 68 -4.26 -1.72 9.22
C LEU A 68 -4.70 -3.19 9.10
N ARG A 69 -5.41 -3.53 8.02
CA ARG A 69 -5.68 -4.91 7.56
C ARG A 69 -5.36 -5.04 6.08
N LEU A 70 -4.18 -4.53 5.69
CA LEU A 70 -3.75 -4.50 4.31
C LEU A 70 -3.69 -5.91 3.73
N SER A 71 -4.54 -6.18 2.75
CA SER A 71 -4.53 -7.41 1.98
C SER A 71 -3.62 -7.26 0.76
N ALA A 72 -2.98 -8.35 0.36
CA ALA A 72 -2.19 -8.40 -0.86
C ALA A 72 -3.03 -8.83 -2.07
N THR A 73 -2.53 -8.58 -3.27
CA THR A 73 -3.10 -9.18 -4.47
C THR A 73 -2.92 -10.69 -4.43
N CYS A 74 -1.70 -11.18 -4.20
CA CYS A 74 -1.44 -12.61 -4.04
C CYS A 74 -0.14 -12.89 -3.28
N HIS A 75 0.00 -14.13 -2.83
CA HIS A 75 1.28 -14.69 -2.40
C HIS A 75 2.11 -15.10 -3.64
N HIS A 76 3.44 -15.06 -3.58
CA HIS A 76 4.31 -15.45 -4.69
C HIS A 76 4.10 -16.92 -5.16
N LYS A 77 3.59 -17.79 -4.27
CA LYS A 77 3.22 -19.18 -4.62
C LYS A 77 1.86 -19.31 -5.32
N ASN A 78 1.15 -18.21 -5.55
CA ASN A 78 -0.12 -18.29 -6.26
C ASN A 78 0.13 -18.79 -7.70
N PRO A 79 -0.51 -19.89 -8.14
CA PRO A 79 -0.31 -20.43 -9.49
C PRO A 79 -0.73 -19.45 -10.59
N ARG A 80 -1.52 -18.44 -10.24
CA ARG A 80 -1.98 -17.40 -11.17
C ARG A 80 -1.12 -16.13 -11.12
N LEU A 81 0.06 -16.14 -10.47
CA LEU A 81 0.90 -14.96 -10.32
C LEU A 81 1.17 -14.27 -11.68
N MET A 82 1.56 -15.04 -12.69
CA MET A 82 1.88 -14.52 -14.01
C MET A 82 0.63 -14.08 -14.79
N GLU A 83 -0.50 -14.77 -14.63
CA GLU A 83 -1.80 -14.34 -15.18
C GLU A 83 -2.24 -13.01 -14.53
N LEU A 84 -2.09 -12.87 -13.23
CA LEU A 84 -2.39 -11.63 -12.52
C LEU A 84 -1.49 -10.49 -13.00
N ALA A 85 -0.20 -10.76 -13.26
CA ALA A 85 0.71 -9.79 -13.84
C ALA A 85 0.25 -9.34 -15.24
N ASP A 86 -0.14 -10.29 -16.11
CA ASP A 86 -0.67 -9.96 -17.44
C ASP A 86 -1.95 -9.13 -17.36
N ARG A 87 -2.85 -9.47 -16.44
CA ARG A 87 -4.08 -8.73 -16.21
C ARG A 87 -3.79 -7.30 -15.75
N PHE A 88 -2.86 -7.13 -14.79
CA PHE A 88 -2.47 -5.81 -14.29
C PHE A 88 -1.86 -4.96 -15.40
N LEU A 89 -0.94 -5.51 -16.20
CA LEU A 89 -0.31 -4.82 -17.33
C LEU A 89 -1.30 -4.43 -18.45
N ALA A 90 -2.38 -5.19 -18.59
CA ALA A 90 -3.43 -4.90 -19.56
C ALA A 90 -4.46 -3.88 -19.06
N MET A 91 -4.40 -3.49 -17.78
CA MET A 91 -5.37 -2.55 -17.21
C MET A 91 -5.08 -1.12 -17.66
N ASN A 92 -6.15 -0.40 -17.96
CA ASN A 92 -6.09 1.05 -18.11
C ASN A 92 -6.56 1.70 -16.79
N ALA A 93 -5.62 2.09 -15.95
CA ALA A 93 -5.88 2.63 -14.61
C ALA A 93 -6.34 4.11 -14.61
N THR A 94 -6.89 4.62 -15.72
CA THR A 94 -7.28 6.03 -15.84
C THR A 94 -8.49 6.42 -14.98
N LYS A 95 -9.30 5.45 -14.52
CA LYS A 95 -10.51 5.74 -13.73
C LYS A 95 -10.30 5.70 -12.23
N ALA A 96 -9.37 4.88 -11.77
CA ALA A 96 -9.01 4.74 -10.36
C ALA A 96 -7.60 4.15 -10.26
N PRO A 97 -6.79 4.54 -9.27
CA PRO A 97 -5.49 3.95 -9.04
C PRO A 97 -5.65 2.46 -8.71
N GLN A 98 -4.72 1.65 -9.20
CA GLN A 98 -4.67 0.21 -9.00
C GLN A 98 -3.36 -0.16 -8.30
N MET A 99 -3.40 -1.17 -7.46
CA MET A 99 -2.24 -1.65 -6.72
C MET A 99 -2.02 -3.13 -6.96
N PHE A 100 -0.82 -3.50 -7.40
CA PHE A 100 -0.39 -4.89 -7.44
C PHE A 100 0.59 -5.17 -6.30
N TYR A 101 0.15 -5.92 -5.32
CA TYR A 101 0.92 -6.23 -4.13
C TYR A 101 1.16 -7.73 -4.01
N VAL A 102 2.39 -8.16 -4.26
CA VAL A 102 2.84 -9.56 -4.05
C VAL A 102 3.54 -9.65 -2.70
N TRP A 103 3.28 -10.72 -1.96
CA TRP A 103 3.94 -10.99 -0.69
C TRP A 103 4.48 -12.42 -0.60
N GLY A 104 5.28 -12.69 0.39
CA GLY A 104 5.85 -14.01 0.67
C GLY A 104 7.15 -13.89 1.45
N HIS A 105 7.91 -14.97 1.51
CA HIS A 105 9.18 -15.03 2.24
C HIS A 105 10.29 -15.48 1.29
N ALA A 106 11.42 -14.79 1.33
CA ALA A 106 12.55 -15.08 0.44
C ALA A 106 13.12 -16.50 0.63
N TYR A 107 13.12 -17.03 1.86
CA TYR A 107 13.60 -18.38 2.14
C TYR A 107 12.78 -19.47 1.43
N GLU A 108 11.53 -19.19 1.08
CA GLU A 108 10.65 -20.15 0.40
C GLU A 108 11.13 -20.44 -1.03
N PHE A 109 11.84 -19.52 -1.69
CA PHE A 109 12.43 -19.75 -3.00
C PHE A 109 13.59 -20.71 -2.93
N GLU A 110 14.43 -20.58 -1.88
CA GLU A 110 15.54 -21.50 -1.61
C GLU A 110 15.04 -22.91 -1.27
N GLU A 111 14.06 -23.00 -0.36
CA GLU A 111 13.48 -24.29 0.05
C GLU A 111 12.81 -25.06 -1.09
N ASN A 112 12.26 -24.35 -2.07
CA ASN A 112 11.54 -24.96 -3.19
C ASN A 112 12.36 -24.97 -4.49
N ASP A 113 13.63 -24.54 -4.47
CA ASP A 113 14.51 -24.43 -5.63
C ASP A 113 13.82 -23.76 -6.85
N ASN A 114 13.16 -22.61 -6.59
CA ASN A 114 12.30 -21.94 -7.58
C ASN A 114 12.47 -20.43 -7.63
N TRP A 115 13.69 -19.93 -7.49
CA TRP A 115 14.02 -18.50 -7.61
C TRP A 115 13.54 -17.87 -8.93
N ASN A 116 13.52 -18.68 -10.00
CA ASN A 116 13.01 -18.26 -11.30
C ASN A 116 11.59 -17.70 -11.24
N VAL A 117 10.75 -18.12 -10.29
CA VAL A 117 9.37 -17.61 -10.16
C VAL A 117 9.34 -16.11 -9.90
N ILE A 118 10.19 -15.63 -8.97
CA ILE A 118 10.24 -14.19 -8.66
C ILE A 118 11.07 -13.42 -9.68
N GLU A 119 12.10 -14.04 -10.26
CA GLU A 119 12.93 -13.45 -11.31
C GLU A 119 12.09 -13.18 -12.56
N ASP A 120 11.36 -14.18 -13.07
CA ASP A 120 10.46 -14.05 -14.22
C ASP A 120 9.36 -13.00 -13.96
N PHE A 121 8.81 -12.96 -12.74
CA PHE A 121 7.84 -11.94 -12.35
C PHE A 121 8.45 -10.54 -12.37
N CYS A 122 9.63 -10.36 -11.78
CA CYS A 122 10.32 -9.07 -11.75
C CYS A 122 10.70 -8.61 -13.17
N GLU A 123 11.22 -9.50 -14.02
CA GLU A 123 11.53 -9.20 -15.43
C GLU A 123 10.27 -8.74 -16.18
N LYS A 124 9.17 -9.46 -16.02
CA LYS A 124 7.89 -9.12 -16.65
C LYS A 124 7.38 -7.74 -16.22
N MET A 125 7.49 -7.44 -14.94
CA MET A 125 6.94 -6.20 -14.37
C MET A 125 7.87 -5.00 -14.52
N ALA A 126 9.17 -5.18 -14.67
CA ALA A 126 10.16 -4.11 -14.67
C ALA A 126 10.04 -3.15 -15.88
N GLY A 127 10.46 -1.90 -15.67
CA GLY A 127 10.67 -0.90 -16.74
C GLY A 127 9.39 -0.42 -17.44
N LYS A 128 8.24 -0.51 -16.83
CA LYS A 128 6.98 0.02 -17.38
C LYS A 128 6.84 1.49 -16.99
N GLU A 129 6.67 2.37 -17.95
CA GLU A 129 6.61 3.84 -17.73
C GLU A 129 5.31 4.28 -17.03
N ASP A 130 4.26 3.49 -17.13
CA ASP A 130 2.94 3.72 -16.53
C ASP A 130 2.76 3.05 -15.16
N ILE A 131 3.81 2.40 -14.63
CA ILE A 131 3.81 1.77 -13.32
C ILE A 131 4.74 2.52 -12.36
N TRP A 132 4.17 2.94 -11.25
CA TRP A 132 4.93 3.46 -10.13
C TRP A 132 5.39 2.33 -9.20
N TYR A 133 6.69 2.05 -9.19
CA TYR A 133 7.32 1.09 -8.29
C TYR A 133 7.59 1.77 -6.96
N ALA A 134 6.79 1.46 -5.95
CA ALA A 134 6.79 2.20 -4.70
C ALA A 134 6.78 1.27 -3.49
N THR A 135 7.28 1.78 -2.37
CA THR A 135 7.13 1.15 -1.07
C THR A 135 5.70 1.30 -0.55
N ASN A 136 5.29 0.42 0.35
CA ASN A 136 3.96 0.52 0.98
C ASN A 136 3.74 1.89 1.66
N MET A 137 4.80 2.49 2.23
CA MET A 137 4.69 3.80 2.88
C MET A 137 4.48 4.94 1.88
N GLU A 138 5.12 4.88 0.73
CA GLU A 138 4.92 5.86 -0.35
C GLU A 138 3.49 5.78 -0.89
N ILE A 139 2.99 4.56 -1.14
CA ILE A 139 1.61 4.36 -1.60
C ILE A 139 0.60 4.85 -0.55
N TYR A 140 0.80 4.48 0.72
CA TYR A 140 -0.04 4.96 1.83
C TYR A 140 -0.09 6.48 1.88
N THR A 141 1.09 7.12 1.78
CA THR A 141 1.21 8.57 1.84
C THR A 141 0.48 9.26 0.69
N ALA A 142 0.70 8.79 -0.54
CA ALA A 142 0.03 9.33 -1.72
C ALA A 142 -1.49 9.15 -1.66
N TRP A 143 -1.95 7.98 -1.21
CA TRP A 143 -3.37 7.71 -1.03
C TRP A 143 -3.99 8.56 0.06
N ALA A 144 -3.30 8.74 1.20
CA ALA A 144 -3.78 9.61 2.28
C ALA A 144 -3.87 11.08 1.85
N ASP A 145 -2.92 11.57 1.05
CA ASP A 145 -2.98 12.92 0.50
C ASP A 145 -4.14 13.07 -0.49
N TYR A 146 -4.37 12.09 -1.35
CA TYR A 146 -5.53 12.08 -2.25
C TYR A 146 -6.86 12.11 -1.48
N MET A 147 -7.00 11.29 -0.44
CA MET A 147 -8.22 11.21 0.38
C MET A 147 -8.50 12.46 1.22
N ARG A 148 -7.49 13.35 1.38
CA ARG A 148 -7.67 14.65 2.06
C ARG A 148 -8.07 15.78 1.14
N LEU A 149 -8.11 15.57 -0.18
CA LEU A 149 -8.60 16.60 -1.08
C LEU A 149 -10.03 16.99 -0.69
N GLU A 150 -10.27 18.29 -0.66
CA GLU A 150 -11.58 18.85 -0.33
C GLU A 150 -12.29 19.29 -1.61
N THR A 151 -13.54 18.86 -1.77
CA THR A 151 -14.36 19.24 -2.93
C THR A 151 -15.50 20.18 -2.50
N SER A 152 -15.83 21.16 -3.36
CA SER A 152 -17.03 21.96 -3.16
C SER A 152 -18.30 21.11 -3.23
N ALA A 153 -19.39 21.60 -2.66
CA ALA A 153 -20.66 20.86 -2.60
C ALA A 153 -21.22 20.48 -3.98
N ASP A 154 -20.93 21.27 -5.00
CA ASP A 154 -21.32 21.02 -6.40
C ASP A 154 -20.25 20.27 -7.21
N GLY A 155 -19.09 19.95 -6.59
CA GLY A 155 -17.97 19.27 -7.22
C GLY A 155 -17.14 20.10 -8.20
N SER A 156 -17.45 21.42 -8.33
CA SER A 156 -16.79 22.30 -9.32
C SER A 156 -15.40 22.76 -8.91
N MET A 157 -15.04 22.65 -7.61
CA MET A 157 -13.74 23.07 -7.10
C MET A 157 -13.10 21.94 -6.29
N ILE A 158 -11.77 21.82 -6.39
CA ILE A 158 -10.99 20.87 -5.60
C ILE A 158 -9.83 21.65 -4.96
N PHE A 159 -9.73 21.56 -3.63
CA PHE A 159 -8.68 22.17 -2.83
C PHE A 159 -7.71 21.09 -2.30
N ASN A 160 -6.41 21.39 -2.34
CA ASN A 160 -5.38 20.54 -1.77
C ASN A 160 -4.87 21.10 -0.43
N PRO A 161 -5.31 20.55 0.72
CA PRO A 161 -4.83 21.00 2.04
C PRO A 161 -3.47 20.39 2.43
N ASN A 162 -2.89 19.53 1.60
CA ASN A 162 -1.65 18.84 1.90
C ASN A 162 -0.42 19.71 1.69
N CYS A 163 0.72 19.28 2.22
CA CYS A 163 2.02 19.90 1.99
C CYS A 163 2.74 19.37 0.72
N ARG A 164 2.13 18.46 -0.02
CA ARG A 164 2.61 17.86 -1.28
C ARG A 164 1.61 18.08 -2.39
N SER A 165 2.09 18.11 -3.64
CA SER A 165 1.24 18.10 -4.81
C SER A 165 0.48 16.78 -4.92
N VAL A 166 -0.78 16.86 -5.37
CA VAL A 166 -1.62 15.69 -5.69
C VAL A 166 -2.02 15.78 -7.14
N TRP A 167 -1.95 14.66 -7.86
CA TRP A 167 -2.37 14.58 -9.26
C TRP A 167 -3.71 13.86 -9.34
N ILE A 168 -4.62 14.44 -10.11
CA ILE A 168 -5.92 13.83 -10.38
C ILE A 168 -6.16 13.77 -11.88
N ALA A 169 -7.01 12.85 -12.32
CA ALA A 169 -7.48 12.80 -13.70
C ALA A 169 -8.97 13.13 -13.74
N ASN A 170 -9.40 13.91 -14.75
CA ASN A 170 -10.80 14.13 -15.02
C ASN A 170 -11.42 13.00 -15.89
N ASN A 171 -12.71 13.12 -16.19
CA ASN A 171 -13.47 12.10 -16.95
C ASN A 171 -12.97 11.89 -18.39
N ILE A 172 -12.15 12.80 -18.93
CA ILE A 172 -11.52 12.71 -20.23
C ILE A 172 -10.03 12.38 -20.14
N ASN A 173 -9.57 11.85 -19.00
CA ASN A 173 -8.19 11.46 -18.72
C ASN A 173 -7.14 12.58 -18.80
N GLN A 174 -7.57 13.84 -18.67
CA GLN A 174 -6.63 14.94 -18.52
C GLN A 174 -6.12 14.97 -17.09
N ILE A 175 -4.79 14.99 -16.92
CA ILE A 175 -4.14 14.99 -15.61
C ILE A 175 -3.89 16.41 -15.15
N PHE A 176 -4.24 16.71 -13.90
CA PHE A 176 -4.01 17.99 -13.23
C PHE A 176 -3.14 17.81 -12.01
N GLU A 177 -2.12 18.64 -11.87
CA GLU A 177 -1.41 18.83 -10.62
C GLU A 177 -2.14 19.85 -9.75
N ILE A 178 -2.42 19.51 -8.51
CA ILE A 178 -2.94 20.44 -7.51
C ILE A 178 -1.84 20.65 -6.47
N LYS A 179 -1.22 21.83 -6.50
CA LYS A 179 -0.14 22.18 -5.56
C LYS A 179 -0.64 22.37 -4.14
N PRO A 180 0.26 22.32 -3.13
CA PRO A 180 -0.08 22.65 -1.75
C PRO A 180 -0.83 23.96 -1.62
N GLY A 181 -1.98 23.96 -0.93
CA GLY A 181 -2.81 25.13 -0.71
C GLY A 181 -3.53 25.66 -1.96
N GLN A 182 -3.48 24.97 -3.09
CA GLN A 182 -4.13 25.38 -4.32
C GLN A 182 -5.58 24.87 -4.39
N THR A 183 -6.45 25.72 -4.93
CA THR A 183 -7.78 25.31 -5.42
C THR A 183 -7.77 25.33 -6.95
N ILE A 184 -8.30 24.30 -7.57
CA ILE A 184 -8.57 24.26 -9.01
C ILE A 184 -10.08 24.21 -9.28
N ILE A 185 -10.47 24.57 -10.50
CA ILE A 185 -11.82 24.36 -11.02
C ILE A 185 -11.78 23.05 -11.81
N ALA A 186 -12.64 22.07 -11.45
CA ALA A 186 -12.65 20.71 -12.00
C ALA A 186 -13.56 20.58 -13.24
#